data_fc7cf03a7f5aade6c2feb072b2bf1e6b
#
_entry.id   fc7cf03a7f5aade6c2feb072b2bf1e6b
#
_cell.length_a   1.000
_cell.length_b   1.000
_cell.length_c   1.000
_cell.angle_alpha   90.00
_cell.angle_beta   90.00
_cell.angle_gamma   90.00
#
_symmetry.space_group_name_H-M   'P 1'
#
loop_
_entity.id
_entity.type
_entity.pdbx_description
1 polymer ?
#
loop_
_entity_poly.entity_id
_entity_poly.type
_entity_poly.pdbx_seq_one_letter_code
_entity_poly.pdbx_strand_id
1 'polypeptide(L)'
;MAIRFNEVSYYYEKKKKNEIAPAAIKDINLSISETSEFVTIVGHTGSGKSTLIQHINGLILPTKGEVMISDIILSKKNKKLKLKPIRKRIGFVFQFPEYQLFEETVLKDIIYGPKNFGLTHEEAVKEARRIAKELNIESILDKSPFNISGGQMRKVAIAGILAYNPDILLLDEPTRGLDPLGAKEIMEFFKRLQKELNKTIIMITHDMDLVYEYSTRVIVMDKGEVAFDGDKEELFKGEYEKYHLTKPTILKTIDYINEHTNRKISYRNYCLEDLLKSLKDGDFNE
;
A
#
# COMPACT_ATOMS: atom_id res chain seq x y z
N MET A 1 -13.28 -9.88 3.38
CA MET A 1 -13.76 -8.95 2.32
C MET A 1 -12.95 -9.18 1.07
N ALA A 2 -13.54 -9.45 -0.06
CA ALA A 2 -12.81 -9.64 -1.31
C ALA A 2 -12.96 -8.38 -2.16
N ILE A 3 -11.87 -7.94 -2.79
CA ILE A 3 -11.88 -6.92 -3.83
C ILE A 3 -11.80 -7.66 -5.16
N ARG A 4 -12.72 -7.38 -6.08
CA ARG A 4 -12.69 -7.96 -7.44
C ARG A 4 -12.89 -6.88 -8.48
N PHE A 5 -12.03 -6.90 -9.47
CA PHE A 5 -12.15 -6.13 -10.71
C PHE A 5 -12.66 -7.06 -11.80
N ASN A 6 -13.76 -6.71 -12.43
CA ASN A 6 -14.38 -7.47 -13.54
C ASN A 6 -14.35 -6.60 -14.78
N GLU A 7 -13.46 -6.89 -15.72
CA GLU A 7 -13.28 -6.19 -17.01
C GLU A 7 -13.21 -4.67 -16.87
N VAL A 8 -12.47 -4.20 -15.86
CA VAL A 8 -12.42 -2.78 -15.52
C VAL A 8 -11.52 -2.01 -16.47
N SER A 9 -12.08 -0.97 -17.10
CA SER A 9 -11.32 0.00 -17.87
C SER A 9 -11.69 1.43 -17.43
N TYR A 10 -10.69 2.32 -17.43
CA TYR A 10 -10.87 3.72 -17.04
C TYR A 10 -10.10 4.66 -17.94
N TYR A 11 -10.76 5.77 -18.31
CA TYR A 11 -10.26 6.85 -19.16
C TYR A 11 -10.46 8.17 -18.43
N TYR A 12 -9.38 8.96 -18.23
CA TYR A 12 -9.46 10.29 -17.61
C TYR A 12 -10.17 11.30 -18.51
N GLU A 13 -9.96 11.23 -19.80
CA GLU A 13 -10.56 12.14 -20.75
C GLU A 13 -11.78 11.52 -21.46
N LYS A 14 -12.79 12.35 -21.71
CA LYS A 14 -13.89 11.96 -22.61
C LYS A 14 -13.34 11.97 -24.05
N LYS A 15 -13.56 10.88 -24.78
CA LYS A 15 -13.27 10.79 -26.21
C LYS A 15 -13.86 12.01 -26.93
N LYS A 16 -13.03 12.87 -27.52
CA LYS A 16 -13.47 13.74 -28.62
C LYS A 16 -13.86 12.84 -29.78
N LYS A 17 -14.79 13.29 -30.62
CA LYS A 17 -15.51 12.46 -31.62
C LYS A 17 -14.60 11.63 -32.56
N ASN A 18 -13.27 11.82 -32.59
CA ASN A 18 -12.32 11.11 -33.47
C ASN A 18 -10.98 10.77 -32.84
N GLU A 19 -10.84 10.83 -31.48
CA GLU A 19 -9.59 10.49 -30.78
C GLU A 19 -9.80 9.32 -29.82
N ILE A 20 -8.91 8.33 -29.90
CA ILE A 20 -8.85 7.24 -28.93
C ILE A 20 -7.98 7.73 -27.76
N ALA A 21 -8.62 8.28 -26.72
CA ALA A 21 -7.88 8.58 -25.49
C ALA A 21 -7.27 7.28 -24.94
N PRO A 22 -5.98 7.28 -24.54
CA PRO A 22 -5.37 6.10 -23.96
C PRO A 22 -6.07 5.75 -22.65
N ALA A 23 -6.31 4.46 -22.44
CA ALA A 23 -6.84 3.97 -21.17
C ALA A 23 -5.78 4.12 -20.08
N ALA A 24 -6.16 4.65 -18.92
CA ALA A 24 -5.29 4.66 -17.75
C ALA A 24 -5.18 3.26 -17.14
N ILE A 25 -6.27 2.49 -17.16
CA ILE A 25 -6.30 1.05 -16.94
C ILE A 25 -7.25 0.41 -17.95
N LYS A 26 -6.94 -0.82 -18.37
CA LYS A 26 -7.63 -1.49 -19.47
C LYS A 26 -7.89 -2.96 -19.14
N ASP A 27 -9.14 -3.36 -19.24
CA ASP A 27 -9.64 -4.73 -19.12
C ASP A 27 -9.09 -5.49 -17.90
N ILE A 28 -8.96 -4.80 -16.76
CA ILE A 28 -8.43 -5.36 -15.51
C ILE A 28 -9.39 -6.42 -15.00
N ASN A 29 -8.86 -7.62 -14.81
CA ASN A 29 -9.45 -8.73 -14.08
C ASN A 29 -8.50 -9.11 -12.95
N LEU A 30 -8.86 -8.76 -11.70
CA LEU A 30 -8.00 -8.92 -10.54
C LEU A 30 -8.85 -9.24 -9.32
N SER A 31 -8.37 -10.15 -8.47
CA SER A 31 -8.99 -10.46 -7.19
C SER A 31 -7.95 -10.35 -6.08
N ILE A 32 -8.25 -9.57 -5.03
CA ILE A 32 -7.43 -9.48 -3.83
C ILE A 32 -8.28 -10.00 -2.67
N SER A 33 -7.77 -10.99 -1.96
CA SER A 33 -8.49 -11.62 -0.84
C SER A 33 -8.37 -10.79 0.44
N GLU A 34 -9.20 -11.12 1.42
CA GLU A 34 -9.21 -10.45 2.74
C GLU A 34 -8.20 -11.01 3.72
N THR A 35 -7.52 -12.05 3.34
CA THR A 35 -6.73 -12.84 4.26
C THR A 35 -5.35 -12.24 4.45
N SER A 36 -5.24 -11.21 5.31
CA SER A 36 -3.94 -10.78 5.86
C SER A 36 -2.76 -10.80 4.86
N GLU A 37 -3.00 -10.33 3.62
CA GLU A 37 -1.98 -10.26 2.58
C GLU A 37 -1.25 -8.90 2.64
N PHE A 38 0.03 -8.92 2.32
CA PHE A 38 0.79 -7.71 2.00
C PHE A 38 1.02 -7.69 0.48
N VAL A 39 0.10 -7.06 -0.25
CA VAL A 39 0.13 -6.96 -1.71
C VAL A 39 0.87 -5.70 -2.11
N THR A 40 1.87 -5.82 -2.98
CA THR A 40 2.55 -4.65 -3.54
C THR A 40 2.27 -4.52 -5.03
N ILE A 41 1.89 -3.32 -5.46
CA ILE A 41 1.64 -2.98 -6.86
C ILE A 41 2.83 -2.18 -7.37
N VAL A 42 3.53 -2.72 -8.36
CA VAL A 42 4.72 -2.14 -8.96
C VAL A 42 4.55 -1.87 -10.47
N GLY A 43 5.51 -1.17 -11.09
CA GLY A 43 5.51 -0.85 -12.51
C GLY A 43 5.98 0.58 -12.75
N HIS A 44 6.28 0.93 -14.00
CA HIS A 44 6.79 2.25 -14.36
C HIS A 44 5.78 3.39 -14.08
N THR A 45 6.24 4.63 -14.08
CA THR A 45 5.37 5.81 -13.94
C THR A 45 4.37 5.85 -15.10
N GLY A 46 3.09 6.07 -14.78
CA GLY A 46 2.02 6.07 -15.79
C GLY A 46 1.46 4.69 -16.13
N SER A 47 1.93 3.60 -15.52
CA SER A 47 1.39 2.25 -15.79
C SER A 47 -0.02 1.98 -15.24
N GLY A 48 -0.63 2.92 -14.49
CA GLY A 48 -2.01 2.79 -13.99
C GLY A 48 -2.14 2.42 -12.51
N LYS A 49 -1.06 2.29 -11.74
CA LYS A 49 -1.08 1.86 -10.32
C LYS A 49 -1.99 2.71 -9.44
N SER A 50 -1.77 4.04 -9.40
CA SER A 50 -2.59 4.93 -8.57
C SER A 50 -4.04 4.96 -9.03
N THR A 51 -4.29 4.83 -10.35
CA THR A 51 -5.65 4.68 -10.89
C THR A 51 -6.30 3.41 -10.38
N LEU A 52 -5.58 2.29 -10.33
CA LEU A 52 -6.08 1.01 -9.84
C LEU A 52 -6.53 1.11 -8.38
N ILE A 53 -5.66 1.63 -7.48
CA ILE A 53 -6.02 1.71 -6.05
C ILE A 53 -7.11 2.75 -5.76
N GLN A 54 -7.23 3.82 -6.56
CA GLN A 54 -8.31 4.80 -6.41
C GLN A 54 -9.69 4.22 -6.71
N HIS A 55 -9.78 3.16 -7.50
CA HIS A 55 -11.03 2.43 -7.69
C HIS A 55 -11.42 1.65 -6.44
N ILE A 56 -10.46 1.15 -5.66
CA ILE A 56 -10.73 0.31 -4.49
C ILE A 56 -11.51 1.06 -3.41
N ASN A 57 -11.20 2.35 -3.15
CA ASN A 57 -11.94 3.13 -2.15
C ASN A 57 -13.05 4.04 -2.76
N GLY A 58 -13.34 3.85 -4.05
CA GLY A 58 -14.36 4.60 -4.76
C GLY A 58 -14.05 6.09 -4.93
N LEU A 59 -12.77 6.50 -5.00
CA LEU A 59 -12.40 7.87 -5.39
C LEU A 59 -12.75 8.13 -6.85
N ILE A 60 -12.57 7.11 -7.69
CA ILE A 60 -12.99 7.12 -9.09
C ILE A 60 -13.82 5.88 -9.37
N LEU A 61 -14.73 5.98 -10.34
CA LEU A 61 -15.59 4.87 -10.77
C LEU A 61 -15.17 4.41 -12.17
N PRO A 62 -15.20 3.09 -12.45
CA PRO A 62 -14.77 2.56 -13.73
C PRO A 62 -15.61 3.12 -14.88
N THR A 63 -14.98 3.34 -16.02
CA THR A 63 -15.69 3.74 -17.26
C THR A 63 -16.41 2.54 -17.88
N LYS A 64 -15.78 1.35 -17.82
CA LYS A 64 -16.35 0.05 -18.20
C LYS A 64 -16.06 -0.95 -17.08
N GLY A 65 -16.84 -2.03 -17.02
CA GLY A 65 -16.72 -3.05 -16.00
C GLY A 65 -17.23 -2.57 -14.63
N GLU A 66 -16.84 -3.29 -13.61
CA GLU A 66 -17.24 -3.02 -12.24
C GLU A 66 -16.17 -3.47 -11.23
N VAL A 67 -16.10 -2.78 -10.09
CA VAL A 67 -15.29 -3.21 -8.95
C VAL A 67 -16.22 -3.64 -7.84
N MET A 68 -16.10 -4.87 -7.39
CA MET A 68 -16.81 -5.40 -6.24
C MET A 68 -15.93 -5.30 -4.99
N ILE A 69 -16.51 -4.77 -3.93
CA ILE A 69 -15.88 -4.68 -2.61
C ILE A 69 -16.84 -5.30 -1.61
N SER A 70 -16.59 -6.54 -1.23
CA SER A 70 -17.55 -7.41 -0.55
C SER A 70 -18.83 -7.53 -1.37
N ASP A 71 -19.92 -6.99 -0.85
CA ASP A 71 -21.27 -6.96 -1.44
C ASP A 71 -21.59 -5.64 -2.17
N ILE A 72 -20.66 -4.67 -2.17
CA ILE A 72 -20.89 -3.36 -2.80
C ILE A 72 -20.25 -3.32 -4.18
N ILE A 73 -21.05 -2.99 -5.19
CA ILE A 73 -20.59 -2.86 -6.59
C ILE A 73 -20.36 -1.38 -6.90
N LEU A 74 -19.10 -1.05 -7.21
CA LEU A 74 -18.67 0.24 -7.72
C LEU A 74 -18.78 0.26 -9.24
N SER A 75 -19.77 0.98 -9.75
CA SER A 75 -20.01 1.12 -11.18
C SER A 75 -20.74 2.44 -11.45
N LYS A 76 -20.48 3.06 -12.60
CA LYS A 76 -21.26 4.24 -13.06
C LYS A 76 -22.75 3.97 -13.21
N LYS A 77 -23.16 2.72 -13.37
CA LYS A 77 -24.55 2.32 -13.48
C LYS A 77 -25.28 2.33 -12.13
N ASN A 78 -24.54 2.24 -11.03
CA ASN A 78 -25.12 2.21 -9.67
C ASN A 78 -25.42 3.63 -9.18
N LYS A 79 -26.62 4.13 -9.46
CA LYS A 79 -27.09 5.48 -9.06
C LYS A 79 -27.31 5.65 -7.54
N LYS A 80 -27.39 4.56 -6.78
CA LYS A 80 -27.64 4.56 -5.33
C LYS A 80 -26.38 4.25 -4.53
N LEU A 81 -25.21 4.43 -5.14
CA LEU A 81 -23.93 4.11 -4.55
C LEU A 81 -23.67 4.91 -3.26
N LYS A 82 -23.47 4.20 -2.16
CA LYS A 82 -23.06 4.76 -0.87
C LYS A 82 -21.59 4.41 -0.63
N LEU A 83 -20.72 5.40 -0.63
CA LEU A 83 -19.26 5.21 -0.46
C LEU A 83 -18.81 5.15 1.01
N LYS A 84 -19.61 5.71 1.93
CA LYS A 84 -19.23 5.77 3.35
C LYS A 84 -18.94 4.39 3.98
N PRO A 85 -19.74 3.32 3.72
CA PRO A 85 -19.44 1.98 4.23
C PRO A 85 -18.10 1.42 3.71
N ILE A 86 -17.78 1.67 2.42
CA ILE A 86 -16.51 1.25 1.83
C ILE A 86 -15.36 1.99 2.49
N ARG A 87 -15.43 3.32 2.56
CA ARG A 87 -14.36 4.18 3.11
C ARG A 87 -14.13 3.97 4.61
N LYS A 88 -15.13 3.48 5.34
CA LYS A 88 -14.94 3.05 6.73
C LYS A 88 -14.05 1.82 6.83
N ARG A 89 -14.14 0.90 5.86
CA ARG A 89 -13.40 -0.37 5.86
C ARG A 89 -12.07 -0.28 5.14
N ILE A 90 -11.88 0.73 4.29
CA ILE A 90 -10.67 0.91 3.48
C ILE A 90 -10.04 2.25 3.81
N GLY A 91 -8.92 2.21 4.52
CA GLY A 91 -8.06 3.38 4.77
C GLY A 91 -7.17 3.66 3.57
N PHE A 92 -6.97 4.93 3.23
CA PHE A 92 -6.09 5.33 2.15
C PHE A 92 -5.04 6.35 2.63
N VAL A 93 -3.79 5.94 2.65
CA VAL A 93 -2.62 6.78 2.91
C VAL A 93 -2.09 7.25 1.55
N PHE A 94 -2.30 8.53 1.24
CA PHE A 94 -1.79 9.14 0.00
C PHE A 94 -0.29 9.37 0.07
N GLN A 95 0.34 9.66 -1.07
CA GLN A 95 1.78 9.87 -1.21
C GLN A 95 2.36 10.96 -0.28
N PHE A 96 1.59 12.02 -0.02
CA PHE A 96 1.92 13.10 0.92
C PHE A 96 0.73 13.29 1.88
N PRO A 97 0.53 12.36 2.84
CA PRO A 97 -0.65 12.36 3.68
C PRO A 97 -0.68 13.57 4.64
N GLU A 98 0.48 14.16 4.93
CA GLU A 98 0.64 15.38 5.73
C GLU A 98 -0.10 16.60 5.18
N TYR A 99 -0.35 16.67 3.87
CA TYR A 99 -1.13 17.75 3.27
C TYR A 99 -2.64 17.65 3.53
N GLN A 100 -3.06 16.58 4.18
CA GLN A 100 -4.47 16.37 4.56
C GLN A 100 -4.79 16.90 5.97
N LEU A 101 -3.79 17.34 6.73
CA LEU A 101 -3.97 17.89 8.07
C LEU A 101 -4.57 19.29 7.99
N PHE A 102 -5.60 19.57 8.78
CA PHE A 102 -6.33 20.83 8.71
C PHE A 102 -6.90 21.33 10.05
N GLU A 103 -6.87 20.51 11.09
CA GLU A 103 -7.43 20.84 12.40
C GLU A 103 -6.47 21.67 13.26
N GLU A 104 -6.97 22.28 14.32
CA GLU A 104 -6.19 23.13 15.23
C GLU A 104 -5.16 22.33 16.04
N THR A 105 -5.48 21.08 16.40
CA THR A 105 -4.60 20.19 17.18
C THR A 105 -4.50 18.81 16.54
N VAL A 106 -3.38 18.16 16.78
CA VAL A 106 -3.12 16.78 16.36
C VAL A 106 -4.24 15.84 16.82
N LEU A 107 -4.69 15.96 18.07
CA LEU A 107 -5.78 15.13 18.58
C LEU A 107 -7.07 15.36 17.77
N LYS A 108 -7.42 16.60 17.45
CA LYS A 108 -8.62 16.91 16.66
C LYS A 108 -8.55 16.32 15.25
N ASP A 109 -7.39 16.38 14.59
CA ASP A 109 -7.15 15.74 13.29
C ASP A 109 -7.36 14.22 13.35
N ILE A 110 -6.76 13.56 14.34
CA ILE A 110 -6.85 12.10 14.48
C ILE A 110 -8.30 11.65 14.74
N ILE A 111 -9.06 12.35 15.60
CA ILE A 111 -10.43 11.95 15.92
C ILE A 111 -11.45 12.30 14.84
N TYR A 112 -11.08 13.10 13.83
CA TYR A 112 -12.00 13.53 12.77
C TYR A 112 -12.60 12.35 11.99
N GLY A 113 -11.74 11.44 11.53
CA GLY A 113 -12.16 10.24 10.80
C GLY A 113 -13.11 9.34 11.63
N PRO A 114 -12.68 8.88 12.81
CA PRO A 114 -13.52 8.08 13.72
C PRO A 114 -14.89 8.68 13.99
N LYS A 115 -14.98 9.98 14.30
CA LYS A 115 -16.27 10.67 14.52
C LYS A 115 -17.15 10.65 13.27
N ASN A 116 -16.59 10.89 12.10
CA ASN A 116 -17.32 10.84 10.83
C ASN A 116 -17.86 9.44 10.53
N PHE A 117 -17.20 8.39 11.02
CA PHE A 117 -17.64 7.01 10.88
C PHE A 117 -18.51 6.51 12.04
N GLY A 118 -18.89 7.39 12.95
CA GLY A 118 -19.95 7.15 13.94
C GLY A 118 -19.48 6.79 15.34
N LEU A 119 -18.18 6.95 15.67
CA LEU A 119 -17.72 6.86 17.05
C LEU A 119 -18.15 8.09 17.84
N THR A 120 -18.46 7.91 19.11
CA THR A 120 -18.63 9.04 20.04
C THR A 120 -17.31 9.78 20.22
N HIS A 121 -17.36 10.98 20.79
CA HIS A 121 -16.14 11.75 21.05
C HIS A 121 -15.17 10.99 21.97
N GLU A 122 -15.68 10.37 23.02
CA GLU A 122 -14.89 9.62 24.00
C GLU A 122 -14.23 8.40 23.38
N GLU A 123 -14.97 7.62 22.57
CA GLU A 123 -14.42 6.48 21.83
C GLU A 123 -13.33 6.92 20.84
N ALA A 124 -13.58 7.99 20.10
CA ALA A 124 -12.63 8.53 19.13
C ALA A 124 -11.34 9.00 19.81
N VAL A 125 -11.42 9.68 20.96
CA VAL A 125 -10.27 10.11 21.77
C VAL A 125 -9.49 8.90 22.30
N LYS A 126 -10.19 7.87 22.78
CA LYS A 126 -9.56 6.62 23.25
C LYS A 126 -8.74 5.96 22.14
N GLU A 127 -9.34 5.79 20.96
CA GLU A 127 -8.63 5.21 19.81
C GLU A 127 -7.47 6.09 19.32
N ALA A 128 -7.66 7.41 19.26
CA ALA A 128 -6.60 8.34 18.90
C ALA A 128 -5.39 8.23 19.83
N ARG A 129 -5.59 8.17 21.14
CA ARG A 129 -4.50 8.00 22.11
C ARG A 129 -3.82 6.64 21.98
N ARG A 130 -4.58 5.58 21.74
CA ARG A 130 -4.02 4.24 21.50
C ARG A 130 -3.08 4.25 20.29
N ILE A 131 -3.53 4.77 19.16
CA ILE A 131 -2.71 4.84 17.93
C ILE A 131 -1.54 5.82 18.08
N ALA A 132 -1.75 6.96 18.77
CA ALA A 132 -0.69 7.93 19.01
C ALA A 132 0.47 7.32 19.82
N LYS A 133 0.16 6.46 20.80
CA LYS A 133 1.16 5.71 21.55
C LYS A 133 1.95 4.74 20.67
N GLU A 134 1.27 3.98 19.81
CA GLU A 134 1.91 3.03 18.90
C GLU A 134 2.85 3.71 17.90
N LEU A 135 2.51 4.95 17.47
CA LEU A 135 3.30 5.74 16.52
C LEU A 135 4.32 6.69 17.21
N ASN A 136 4.41 6.66 18.54
CA ASN A 136 5.29 7.54 19.34
C ASN A 136 5.02 9.04 19.09
N ILE A 137 3.75 9.45 19.04
CA ILE A 137 3.31 10.85 18.85
C ILE A 137 2.41 11.35 19.99
N GLU A 138 2.30 10.63 21.10
CA GLU A 138 1.43 10.99 22.23
C GLU A 138 1.76 12.37 22.82
N SER A 139 3.05 12.71 22.89
CA SER A 139 3.54 13.98 23.45
C SER A 139 3.20 15.23 22.62
N ILE A 140 2.66 15.06 21.42
CA ILE A 140 2.32 16.17 20.51
C ILE A 140 0.80 16.30 20.24
N LEU A 141 -0.04 15.51 20.92
CA LEU A 141 -1.49 15.50 20.69
C LEU A 141 -2.16 16.86 20.85
N ASP A 142 -1.66 17.70 21.75
CA ASP A 142 -2.19 19.04 22.03
C ASP A 142 -1.53 20.15 21.17
N LYS A 143 -0.52 19.80 20.36
CA LYS A 143 0.13 20.75 19.46
C LYS A 143 -0.68 20.96 18.19
N SER A 144 -0.44 22.11 17.54
CA SER A 144 -0.91 22.33 16.18
C SER A 144 -0.15 21.39 15.21
N PRO A 145 -0.84 20.72 14.26
CA PRO A 145 -0.17 19.91 13.25
C PRO A 145 0.80 20.70 12.37
N PHE A 146 0.65 22.01 12.30
CA PHE A 146 1.54 22.91 11.54
C PHE A 146 2.81 23.32 12.29
N ASN A 147 2.93 22.96 13.59
CA ASN A 147 4.07 23.28 14.46
C ASN A 147 4.87 22.03 14.87
N ILE A 148 4.85 20.99 14.04
CA ILE A 148 5.59 19.73 14.25
C ILE A 148 6.42 19.40 13.01
N SER A 149 7.35 18.45 13.13
CA SER A 149 8.19 18.02 11.99
C SER A 149 7.38 17.31 10.90
N GLY A 150 7.87 17.31 9.66
CA GLY A 150 7.21 16.63 8.54
C GLY A 150 7.00 15.14 8.78
N GLY A 151 7.97 14.46 9.40
CA GLY A 151 7.82 13.04 9.80
C GLY A 151 6.73 12.86 10.86
N GLN A 152 6.61 13.79 11.82
CA GLN A 152 5.51 13.79 12.80
C GLN A 152 4.16 14.07 12.13
N MET A 153 4.07 15.04 11.21
CA MET A 153 2.85 15.32 10.44
C MET A 153 2.38 14.07 9.70
N ARG A 154 3.29 13.33 9.07
CA ARG A 154 2.97 12.07 8.39
C ARG A 154 2.42 11.02 9.35
N LYS A 155 3.07 10.82 10.51
CA LYS A 155 2.57 9.90 11.55
C LYS A 155 1.17 10.30 12.04
N VAL A 156 0.89 11.60 12.17
CA VAL A 156 -0.44 12.12 12.54
C VAL A 156 -1.49 11.78 11.47
N ALA A 157 -1.18 12.01 10.20
CA ALA A 157 -2.09 11.70 9.10
C ALA A 157 -2.40 10.19 9.02
N ILE A 158 -1.37 9.33 9.20
CA ILE A 158 -1.53 7.88 9.29
C ILE A 158 -2.39 7.51 10.50
N ALA A 159 -2.15 8.14 11.67
CA ALA A 159 -2.93 7.90 12.88
C ALA A 159 -4.42 8.19 12.67
N GLY A 160 -4.77 9.28 11.97
CA GLY A 160 -6.14 9.64 11.63
C GLY A 160 -6.87 8.58 10.80
N ILE A 161 -6.14 7.89 9.92
CA ILE A 161 -6.67 6.78 9.13
C ILE A 161 -6.83 5.53 10.00
N LEU A 162 -5.84 5.20 10.81
CA LEU A 162 -5.85 3.99 11.63
C LEU A 162 -6.84 4.05 12.78
N ALA A 163 -7.14 5.24 13.28
CA ALA A 163 -8.03 5.43 14.43
C ALA A 163 -9.48 4.99 14.20
N TYR A 164 -9.94 4.87 12.95
CA TYR A 164 -11.24 4.25 12.65
C TYR A 164 -11.16 2.75 12.29
N ASN A 165 -9.99 2.15 12.48
CA ASN A 165 -9.71 0.72 12.41
C ASN A 165 -10.15 0.06 11.08
N PRO A 166 -9.66 0.50 9.91
CA PRO A 166 -10.01 -0.09 8.63
C PRO A 166 -9.53 -1.54 8.50
N ASP A 167 -10.21 -2.35 7.68
CA ASP A 167 -9.84 -3.74 7.40
C ASP A 167 -8.69 -3.81 6.38
N ILE A 168 -8.68 -2.87 5.44
CA ILE A 168 -7.71 -2.77 4.34
C ILE A 168 -7.04 -1.40 4.38
N LEU A 169 -5.73 -1.37 4.18
CA LEU A 169 -4.94 -0.16 4.04
C LEU A 169 -4.36 -0.07 2.63
N LEU A 170 -4.70 1.01 1.94
CA LEU A 170 -4.10 1.40 0.67
C LEU A 170 -2.98 2.40 0.97
N LEU A 171 -1.76 2.10 0.54
CA LEU A 171 -0.57 2.89 0.78
C LEU A 171 0.03 3.32 -0.56
N ASP A 172 0.03 4.61 -0.85
CA ASP A 172 0.65 5.15 -2.06
C ASP A 172 2.01 5.78 -1.70
N GLU A 173 3.11 5.07 -1.99
CA GLU A 173 4.49 5.49 -1.70
C GLU A 173 4.71 5.90 -0.22
N PRO A 174 4.41 5.04 0.77
CA PRO A 174 4.32 5.44 2.17
C PRO A 174 5.65 5.88 2.79
N THR A 175 6.78 5.51 2.21
CA THR A 175 8.14 5.84 2.70
C THR A 175 8.76 7.05 2.01
N ARG A 176 8.12 7.59 0.97
CA ARG A 176 8.68 8.68 0.18
C ARG A 176 8.94 9.93 1.03
N GLY A 177 10.17 10.45 0.98
CA GLY A 177 10.57 11.66 1.72
C GLY A 177 10.83 11.45 3.21
N LEU A 178 10.81 10.21 3.70
CA LEU A 178 11.31 9.86 5.03
C LEU A 178 12.81 9.55 4.97
N ASP A 179 13.49 9.78 6.09
CA ASP A 179 14.83 9.23 6.30
C ASP A 179 14.77 7.70 6.44
N PRO A 180 15.91 6.98 6.29
CA PRO A 180 15.91 5.52 6.31
C PRO A 180 15.34 4.91 7.59
N LEU A 181 15.56 5.54 8.76
CA LEU A 181 15.04 5.05 10.03
C LEU A 181 13.52 5.22 10.10
N GLY A 182 13.00 6.38 9.75
CA GLY A 182 11.57 6.66 9.71
C GLY A 182 10.83 5.78 8.69
N ALA A 183 11.45 5.51 7.54
CA ALA A 183 10.93 4.57 6.55
C ALA A 183 10.82 3.15 7.12
N LYS A 184 11.87 2.66 7.78
CA LYS A 184 11.86 1.35 8.44
C LYS A 184 10.80 1.27 9.54
N GLU A 185 10.73 2.27 10.43
CA GLU A 185 9.72 2.30 11.51
C GLU A 185 8.29 2.18 10.98
N ILE A 186 7.95 2.94 9.94
CA ILE A 186 6.62 2.92 9.32
C ILE A 186 6.34 1.57 8.65
N MET A 187 7.30 1.00 7.95
CA MET A 187 7.12 -0.29 7.27
C MET A 187 6.97 -1.44 8.27
N GLU A 188 7.78 -1.47 9.33
CA GLU A 188 7.63 -2.45 10.42
C GLU A 188 6.28 -2.29 11.14
N PHE A 189 5.80 -1.07 11.28
CA PHE A 189 4.47 -0.82 11.82
C PHE A 189 3.37 -1.42 10.92
N PHE A 190 3.41 -1.20 9.59
CA PHE A 190 2.44 -1.81 8.67
C PHE A 190 2.53 -3.34 8.64
N LYS A 191 3.75 -3.90 8.72
CA LYS A 191 3.97 -5.35 8.83
C LYS A 191 3.32 -5.94 10.09
N ARG A 192 3.42 -5.24 11.24
CA ARG A 192 2.71 -5.65 12.46
C ARG A 192 1.20 -5.60 12.30
N LEU A 193 0.65 -4.56 11.69
CA LEU A 193 -0.80 -4.49 11.42
C LEU A 193 -1.28 -5.66 10.56
N GLN A 194 -0.50 -6.05 9.56
CA GLN A 194 -0.80 -7.20 8.71
C GLN A 194 -0.75 -8.51 9.51
N LYS A 195 0.36 -8.77 10.25
CA LYS A 195 0.59 -10.04 10.92
C LYS A 195 -0.24 -10.24 12.19
N GLU A 196 -0.32 -9.21 13.03
CA GLU A 196 -0.91 -9.32 14.37
C GLU A 196 -2.40 -8.97 14.39
N LEU A 197 -2.82 -8.03 13.52
CA LEU A 197 -4.21 -7.56 13.46
C LEU A 197 -4.96 -8.04 12.20
N ASN A 198 -4.35 -8.95 11.44
CA ASN A 198 -4.93 -9.55 10.23
C ASN A 198 -5.44 -8.49 9.22
N LYS A 199 -4.75 -7.33 9.12
CA LYS A 199 -5.09 -6.32 8.13
C LYS A 199 -4.53 -6.69 6.76
N THR A 200 -5.26 -6.37 5.70
CA THR A 200 -4.73 -6.46 4.34
C THR A 200 -4.06 -5.14 3.98
N ILE A 201 -2.82 -5.19 3.52
CA ILE A 201 -2.06 -4.03 3.06
C ILE A 201 -1.94 -4.10 1.55
N ILE A 202 -2.27 -3.02 0.86
CA ILE A 202 -2.06 -2.87 -0.58
C ILE A 202 -1.18 -1.64 -0.77
N MET A 203 0.07 -1.85 -1.14
CA MET A 203 1.08 -0.80 -1.24
C MET A 203 1.48 -0.56 -2.69
N ILE A 204 1.60 0.70 -3.09
CA ILE A 204 2.35 1.09 -4.29
C ILE A 204 3.74 1.54 -3.85
N THR A 205 4.76 1.04 -4.51
CA THR A 205 6.13 1.53 -4.37
C THR A 205 6.93 1.25 -5.64
N HIS A 206 8.00 2.01 -5.83
CA HIS A 206 9.04 1.77 -6.84
C HIS A 206 10.33 1.21 -6.22
N ASP A 207 10.37 1.05 -4.91
CA ASP A 207 11.49 0.50 -4.15
C ASP A 207 11.40 -1.03 -4.09
N MET A 208 12.26 -1.71 -4.86
CA MET A 208 12.25 -3.17 -4.94
C MET A 208 12.80 -3.85 -3.68
N ASP A 209 13.55 -3.15 -2.85
CA ASP A 209 13.99 -3.68 -1.56
C ASP A 209 12.79 -3.79 -0.61
N LEU A 210 11.92 -2.77 -0.57
CA LEU A 210 10.65 -2.84 0.18
C LEU A 210 9.72 -3.93 -0.36
N VAL A 211 9.62 -4.07 -1.69
CA VAL A 211 8.84 -5.15 -2.31
C VAL A 211 9.34 -6.50 -1.82
N TYR A 212 10.63 -6.75 -1.88
CA TYR A 212 11.19 -8.05 -1.51
C TYR A 212 11.07 -8.34 -0.01
N GLU A 213 11.23 -7.32 0.84
CA GLU A 213 11.20 -7.49 2.30
C GLU A 213 9.78 -7.69 2.86
N TYR A 214 8.79 -6.94 2.33
CA TYR A 214 7.46 -6.86 2.95
C TYR A 214 6.37 -7.61 2.21
N SER A 215 6.46 -7.79 0.89
CA SER A 215 5.36 -8.35 0.10
C SER A 215 5.19 -9.85 0.29
N THR A 216 3.94 -10.28 0.35
CA THR A 216 3.53 -11.69 0.18
C THR A 216 3.08 -11.97 -1.25
N ARG A 217 2.64 -10.94 -1.98
CA ARG A 217 2.18 -11.00 -3.36
C ARG A 217 2.55 -9.71 -4.09
N VAL A 218 2.95 -9.82 -5.34
CA VAL A 218 3.32 -8.69 -6.19
C VAL A 218 2.46 -8.67 -7.43
N ILE A 219 1.89 -7.49 -7.73
CA ILE A 219 1.15 -7.21 -8.95
C ILE A 219 1.96 -6.22 -9.77
N VAL A 220 2.33 -6.59 -10.99
CA VAL A 220 3.03 -5.69 -11.91
C VAL A 220 2.03 -5.09 -12.88
N MET A 221 1.99 -3.75 -12.90
CA MET A 221 1.21 -2.99 -13.89
C MET A 221 2.10 -2.52 -15.03
N ASP A 222 1.72 -2.84 -16.25
CA ASP A 222 2.35 -2.31 -17.46
C ASP A 222 1.28 -1.79 -18.44
N LYS A 223 1.46 -0.57 -18.94
CA LYS A 223 0.56 0.07 -19.96
C LYS A 223 -0.94 -0.03 -19.65
N GLY A 224 -1.28 0.04 -18.36
CA GLY A 224 -2.68 -0.02 -17.91
C GLY A 224 -3.24 -1.43 -17.74
N GLU A 225 -2.45 -2.46 -17.91
CA GLU A 225 -2.84 -3.87 -17.76
C GLU A 225 -2.08 -4.53 -16.59
N VAL A 226 -2.60 -5.64 -16.06
CA VAL A 226 -1.88 -6.49 -15.11
C VAL A 226 -0.97 -7.41 -15.92
N ALA A 227 0.34 -7.20 -15.83
CA ALA A 227 1.33 -7.94 -16.57
C ALA A 227 1.89 -9.15 -15.80
N PHE A 228 1.82 -9.11 -14.47
CA PHE A 228 2.19 -10.20 -13.57
C PHE A 228 1.34 -10.12 -12.29
N ASP A 229 1.01 -11.26 -11.72
CA ASP A 229 0.31 -11.41 -10.45
C ASP A 229 0.74 -12.72 -9.81
N GLY A 230 1.58 -12.66 -8.79
CA GLY A 230 2.18 -13.83 -8.15
C GLY A 230 3.04 -13.47 -6.94
N ASP A 231 3.82 -14.42 -6.46
CA ASP A 231 4.75 -14.15 -5.38
C ASP A 231 6.04 -13.43 -5.85
N LYS A 232 6.73 -12.79 -4.91
CA LYS A 232 7.94 -12.02 -5.20
C LYS A 232 9.11 -12.88 -5.69
N GLU A 233 9.18 -14.13 -5.25
CA GLU A 233 10.27 -15.04 -5.65
C GLU A 233 10.10 -15.45 -7.10
N GLU A 234 8.88 -15.76 -7.52
CA GLU A 234 8.54 -16.06 -8.91
C GLU A 234 8.87 -14.85 -9.80
N LEU A 235 8.48 -13.64 -9.38
CA LEU A 235 8.79 -12.42 -10.12
C LEU A 235 10.29 -12.25 -10.35
N PHE A 236 11.11 -12.32 -9.30
CA PHE A 236 12.55 -12.04 -9.38
C PHE A 236 13.40 -13.22 -9.89
N LYS A 237 12.85 -14.43 -9.98
CA LYS A 237 13.44 -15.55 -10.75
C LYS A 237 13.15 -15.45 -12.25
N GLY A 238 12.08 -14.72 -12.62
CA GLY A 238 11.66 -14.53 -14.00
C GLY A 238 12.29 -13.31 -14.68
N GLU A 239 11.64 -12.87 -15.76
CA GLU A 239 12.10 -11.75 -16.59
C GLU A 239 11.54 -10.40 -16.06
N TYR A 240 11.79 -10.04 -14.80
CA TYR A 240 11.30 -8.82 -14.18
C TYR A 240 11.81 -7.53 -14.90
N GLU A 241 12.97 -7.60 -15.56
CA GLU A 241 13.59 -6.48 -16.29
C GLU A 241 12.72 -5.98 -17.45
N LYS A 242 11.92 -6.86 -18.06
CA LYS A 242 10.98 -6.48 -19.13
C LYS A 242 9.89 -5.51 -18.66
N TYR A 243 9.65 -5.46 -17.35
CA TYR A 243 8.73 -4.53 -16.72
C TYR A 243 9.44 -3.26 -16.20
N HIS A 244 10.71 -3.05 -16.56
CA HIS A 244 11.56 -1.97 -16.07
C HIS A 244 11.74 -1.96 -14.54
N LEU A 245 11.68 -3.14 -13.91
CA LEU A 245 11.97 -3.30 -12.49
C LEU A 245 13.48 -3.55 -12.28
N THR A 246 13.97 -3.11 -11.13
CA THR A 246 15.36 -3.36 -10.72
C THR A 246 15.43 -4.56 -9.79
N LYS A 247 16.54 -5.28 -9.80
CA LYS A 247 16.78 -6.37 -8.86
C LYS A 247 16.92 -5.83 -7.43
N PRO A 248 16.29 -6.41 -6.41
CA PRO A 248 16.51 -6.06 -5.01
C PRO A 248 17.98 -6.18 -4.59
N THR A 249 18.42 -5.30 -3.70
CA THR A 249 19.83 -5.24 -3.25
C THR A 249 20.29 -6.56 -2.64
N ILE A 250 19.43 -7.22 -1.86
CA ILE A 250 19.75 -8.51 -1.26
C ILE A 250 20.01 -9.60 -2.31
N LEU A 251 19.25 -9.62 -3.40
CA LEU A 251 19.44 -10.59 -4.49
C LEU A 251 20.71 -10.27 -5.30
N LYS A 252 21.03 -8.99 -5.52
CA LYS A 252 22.33 -8.59 -6.11
C LYS A 252 23.49 -9.04 -5.24
N THR A 253 23.34 -8.94 -3.92
CA THR A 253 24.36 -9.38 -2.97
C THR A 253 24.55 -10.90 -3.02
N ILE A 254 23.46 -11.66 -3.11
CA ILE A 254 23.51 -13.13 -3.28
C ILE A 254 24.22 -13.50 -4.57
N ASP A 255 23.90 -12.84 -5.70
CA ASP A 255 24.57 -13.09 -6.98
C ASP A 255 26.07 -12.82 -6.86
N TYR A 256 26.44 -11.67 -6.30
CA TYR A 256 27.85 -11.30 -6.12
C TYR A 256 28.60 -12.36 -5.30
N ILE A 257 28.00 -12.85 -4.20
CA ILE A 257 28.61 -13.90 -3.39
C ILE A 257 28.74 -15.20 -4.19
N ASN A 258 27.72 -15.61 -4.93
CA ASN A 258 27.73 -16.83 -5.75
C ASN A 258 28.76 -16.78 -6.89
N GLU A 259 28.99 -15.60 -7.45
CA GLU A 259 29.97 -15.39 -8.53
C GLU A 259 31.42 -15.34 -8.03
N HIS A 260 31.66 -14.79 -6.83
CA HIS A 260 33.00 -14.52 -6.32
C HIS A 260 33.48 -15.48 -5.22
N THR A 261 32.65 -16.45 -4.85
CA THR A 261 32.97 -17.48 -3.84
C THR A 261 32.53 -18.87 -4.31
N ASN A 262 33.00 -19.91 -3.64
CA ASN A 262 32.55 -21.29 -3.89
C ASN A 262 31.17 -21.59 -3.24
N ARG A 263 30.46 -20.57 -2.77
CA ARG A 263 29.14 -20.72 -2.12
C ARG A 263 28.05 -20.68 -3.19
N LYS A 264 26.96 -21.44 -2.95
CA LYS A 264 25.76 -21.42 -3.77
C LYS A 264 24.57 -21.11 -2.87
N ILE A 265 24.19 -19.83 -2.82
CA ILE A 265 23.03 -19.36 -2.06
C ILE A 265 21.86 -19.28 -3.02
N SER A 266 20.75 -19.96 -2.71
CA SER A 266 19.53 -19.88 -3.51
C SER A 266 18.75 -18.60 -3.20
N TYR A 267 17.90 -18.14 -4.14
CA TYR A 267 16.95 -17.08 -3.89
C TYR A 267 15.83 -17.61 -3.00
N ARG A 268 15.92 -17.35 -1.71
CA ARG A 268 14.89 -17.61 -0.70
C ARG A 268 14.38 -16.30 -0.15
N ASN A 269 13.32 -16.35 0.64
CA ASN A 269 12.78 -15.18 1.34
C ASN A 269 13.73 -14.73 2.48
N TYR A 270 14.94 -14.30 2.14
CA TYR A 270 15.89 -13.78 3.10
C TYR A 270 15.60 -12.32 3.43
N CYS A 271 15.52 -11.97 4.70
CA CYS A 271 15.89 -10.64 5.15
C CYS A 271 17.42 -10.55 5.29
N LEU A 272 17.95 -9.35 5.43
CA LEU A 272 19.40 -9.16 5.56
C LEU A 272 19.99 -9.93 6.76
N GLU A 273 19.25 -10.00 7.88
CA GLU A 273 19.66 -10.69 9.10
C GLU A 273 19.75 -12.21 8.89
N ASP A 274 18.77 -12.79 8.18
CA ASP A 274 18.77 -14.22 7.84
C ASP A 274 19.93 -14.57 6.91
N LEU A 275 20.20 -13.71 5.91
CA LEU A 275 21.35 -13.90 5.02
C LEU A 275 22.68 -13.84 5.79
N LEU A 276 22.84 -12.84 6.68
CA LEU A 276 24.04 -12.72 7.51
C LEU A 276 24.23 -13.90 8.45
N LYS A 277 23.16 -14.43 9.00
CA LYS A 277 23.19 -15.63 9.84
C LYS A 277 23.63 -16.85 9.03
N SER A 278 23.00 -17.11 7.89
CA SER A 278 23.38 -18.21 6.99
C SER A 278 24.85 -18.11 6.57
N LEU A 279 25.35 -16.90 6.30
CA LEU A 279 26.75 -16.67 5.96
C LEU A 279 27.72 -17.00 7.11
N LYS A 280 27.32 -16.78 8.38
CA LYS A 280 28.11 -17.11 9.56
C LYS A 280 28.08 -18.59 9.91
N ASP A 281 26.90 -19.17 9.86
CA ASP A 281 26.66 -20.56 10.29
C ASP A 281 27.11 -21.60 9.24
N GLY A 282 27.41 -21.16 8.03
CA GLY A 282 27.80 -22.04 6.92
C GLY A 282 26.63 -22.87 6.37
N ASP A 283 25.41 -22.55 6.79
CA ASP A 283 24.19 -23.28 6.44
C ASP A 283 23.62 -22.75 5.12
N PHE A 284 24.10 -23.32 4.02
CA PHE A 284 23.66 -23.00 2.64
C PHE A 284 22.75 -24.08 2.07
N ASN A 285 22.11 -24.88 2.95
CA ASN A 285 21.33 -26.03 2.52
C ASN A 285 20.07 -25.63 1.75
N GLU A 286 20.02 -26.18 0.58
CA GLU A 286 19.11 -26.50 -0.50
C GLU A 286 17.69 -25.90 -0.49
#